data_45c669a30354b2a7860a6179fbe49b7e
#
_entry.id   45c669a30354b2a7860a6179fbe49b7e
#
_cell.length_a   1.000
_cell.length_b   1.000
_cell.length_c   1.000
_cell.angle_alpha   90.00
_cell.angle_beta   90.00
_cell.angle_gamma   90.00
#
_symmetry.space_group_name_H-M   'P 1'
#
loop_
_entity.id
_entity.type
_entity.pdbx_description
1 polymer ?
#
loop_
_entity_poly.entity_id
_entity_poly.type
_entity_poly.pdbx_seq_one_letter_code
_entity_poly.pdbx_strand_id
1 'polypeptide(L)'
;MNKLILSLAVAVLALASSPWAHANEFADLRAKFSAARESLVTMLVNKEKRGADHQKVVKDTADAVSAHLAKLKAPAGKEAQFKEMVEAWNAFKKTRETELVPAILAGKEDEAKKIAGGIQKERITKCQQLVGELGG
;
A
#
# COMPACT_ATOMS: atom_id res chain seq x y z
N MET A 1 48.80 -1.81 19.70
CA MET A 1 48.42 -2.94 18.86
C MET A 1 46.92 -3.04 18.58
N ASN A 2 46.09 -2.31 19.22
CA ASN A 2 44.61 -2.47 19.07
C ASN A 2 43.91 -1.21 18.54
N LYS A 3 44.62 -0.45 17.70
CA LYS A 3 44.08 0.84 17.20
C LYS A 3 43.40 0.76 15.83
N LEU A 4 43.26 -0.43 15.27
CA LEU A 4 42.71 -0.65 13.94
C LEU A 4 41.23 -1.08 13.92
N ILE A 5 40.58 -1.22 15.09
CA ILE A 5 39.25 -1.76 15.18
C ILE A 5 38.19 -0.64 15.23
N LEU A 6 38.62 0.60 15.42
CA LEU A 6 37.67 1.74 15.60
C LEU A 6 37.19 2.39 14.29
N SER A 7 37.77 2.03 13.15
CA SER A 7 37.41 2.68 11.89
C SER A 7 36.25 2.02 11.15
N LEU A 8 35.83 0.82 11.52
CA LEU A 8 34.76 0.13 10.82
C LEU A 8 33.33 0.51 11.25
N ALA A 9 33.22 1.08 12.46
CA ALA A 9 31.90 1.42 12.98
C ALA A 9 31.29 2.69 12.36
N VAL A 10 32.14 3.55 11.81
CA VAL A 10 31.70 4.84 11.24
C VAL A 10 31.15 4.69 9.82
N ALA A 11 31.62 3.68 9.08
CA ALA A 11 31.16 3.44 7.71
C ALA A 11 29.72 2.88 7.63
N VAL A 12 29.31 2.17 8.66
CA VAL A 12 27.94 1.58 8.71
C VAL A 12 26.86 2.64 8.97
N LEU A 13 27.21 3.69 9.71
CA LEU A 13 26.29 4.80 9.99
C LEU A 13 26.04 5.70 8.77
N ALA A 14 27.00 5.79 7.86
CA ALA A 14 26.85 6.57 6.64
C ALA A 14 25.93 5.91 5.60
N LEU A 15 25.80 4.58 5.65
CA LEU A 15 24.89 3.84 4.77
C LEU A 15 23.43 3.92 5.21
N ALA A 16 23.17 4.11 6.49
CA ALA A 16 21.80 4.24 7.04
C ALA A 16 21.11 5.57 6.71
N SER A 17 21.86 6.57 6.28
CA SER A 17 21.34 7.89 5.91
C SER A 17 21.33 8.13 4.38
N SER A 18 21.50 7.08 3.58
CA SER A 18 21.51 7.20 2.13
C SER A 18 20.09 7.45 1.59
N PRO A 19 19.92 8.39 0.63
CA PRO A 19 18.61 8.67 0.02
C PRO A 19 18.00 7.47 -0.73
N TRP A 20 18.79 6.47 -1.03
CA TRP A 20 18.34 5.22 -1.68
C TRP A 20 17.41 4.37 -0.81
N ALA A 21 17.55 4.44 0.52
CA ALA A 21 16.68 3.72 1.45
C ALA A 21 15.22 4.21 1.35
N HIS A 22 15.00 5.52 1.21
CA HIS A 22 13.66 6.11 1.07
C HIS A 22 13.01 5.78 -0.27
N ALA A 23 13.77 5.79 -1.38
CA ALA A 23 13.27 5.44 -2.69
C ALA A 23 12.75 4.00 -2.73
N ASN A 24 13.46 3.05 -2.09
CA ASN A 24 13.05 1.65 -2.00
C ASN A 24 11.79 1.48 -1.16
N GLU A 25 11.63 2.22 -0.08
CA GLU A 25 10.45 2.16 0.79
C GLU A 25 9.18 2.59 0.04
N PHE A 26 9.24 3.63 -0.75
CA PHE A 26 8.09 4.08 -1.56
C PHE A 26 7.85 3.16 -2.76
N ALA A 27 8.88 2.59 -3.37
CA ALA A 27 8.72 1.58 -4.42
C ALA A 27 8.05 0.31 -3.86
N ASP A 28 8.45 -0.14 -2.68
CA ASP A 28 7.82 -1.27 -2.00
C ASP A 28 6.36 -0.97 -1.65
N LEU A 29 6.07 0.24 -1.21
CA LEU A 29 4.70 0.67 -0.94
C LEU A 29 3.84 0.64 -2.20
N ARG A 30 4.38 1.10 -3.33
CA ARG A 30 3.69 1.03 -4.63
C ARG A 30 3.31 -0.41 -4.98
N ALA A 31 4.25 -1.34 -4.82
CA ALA A 31 4.00 -2.75 -5.05
C ALA A 31 2.90 -3.30 -4.13
N LYS A 32 2.87 -2.87 -2.87
CA LYS A 32 1.83 -3.27 -1.91
C LYS A 32 0.46 -2.70 -2.25
N PHE A 33 0.37 -1.46 -2.73
CA PHE A 33 -0.88 -0.91 -3.26
C PHE A 33 -1.40 -1.75 -4.42
N SER A 34 -0.53 -2.13 -5.34
CA SER A 34 -0.89 -2.96 -6.48
C SER A 34 -1.39 -4.35 -6.05
N ALA A 35 -0.71 -4.99 -5.10
CA ALA A 35 -1.11 -6.29 -4.58
C ALA A 35 -2.49 -6.23 -3.90
N ALA A 36 -2.75 -5.19 -3.12
CA ALA A 36 -4.04 -4.98 -2.47
C ALA A 36 -5.17 -4.82 -3.50
N ARG A 37 -4.93 -4.05 -4.56
CA ARG A 37 -5.90 -3.87 -5.64
C ARG A 37 -6.12 -5.17 -6.40
N GLU A 38 -5.06 -5.85 -6.81
CA GLU A 38 -5.15 -7.08 -7.59
C GLU A 38 -5.90 -8.19 -6.86
N SER A 39 -5.69 -8.32 -5.56
CA SER A 39 -6.42 -9.32 -4.76
C SER A 39 -7.93 -9.07 -4.76
N LEU A 40 -8.35 -7.81 -4.72
CA LEU A 40 -9.76 -7.42 -4.82
C LEU A 40 -10.34 -7.67 -6.21
N VAL A 41 -9.60 -7.30 -7.26
CA VAL A 41 -10.02 -7.53 -8.65
C VAL A 41 -10.17 -9.02 -8.91
N THR A 42 -9.24 -9.83 -8.43
CA THR A 42 -9.32 -11.29 -8.54
C THR A 42 -10.58 -11.84 -7.89
N MET A 43 -10.90 -11.38 -6.68
CA MET A 43 -12.13 -11.76 -5.99
C MET A 43 -13.38 -11.35 -6.77
N LEU A 44 -13.37 -10.16 -7.37
CA LEU A 44 -14.51 -9.63 -8.12
C LEU A 44 -14.76 -10.42 -9.41
N VAL A 45 -13.71 -10.67 -10.19
CA VAL A 45 -13.84 -11.29 -11.53
C VAL A 45 -13.85 -12.81 -11.51
N ASN A 46 -13.39 -13.45 -10.44
CA ASN A 46 -13.30 -14.88 -10.33
C ASN A 46 -14.10 -15.40 -9.13
N LYS A 47 -15.26 -15.99 -9.41
CA LYS A 47 -16.15 -16.52 -8.37
C LYS A 47 -15.50 -17.60 -7.50
N GLU A 48 -14.57 -18.37 -8.05
CA GLU A 48 -13.82 -19.39 -7.32
C GLU A 48 -12.86 -18.82 -6.27
N LYS A 49 -12.53 -17.53 -6.40
CA LYS A 49 -11.65 -16.82 -5.50
C LYS A 49 -12.39 -16.00 -4.42
N ARG A 50 -13.58 -16.43 -4.05
CA ARG A 50 -14.39 -15.79 -3.00
C ARG A 50 -14.42 -16.58 -1.69
N GLY A 51 -13.66 -17.67 -1.61
CA GLY A 51 -13.55 -18.50 -0.41
C GLY A 51 -12.64 -17.88 0.65
N ALA A 52 -12.60 -18.52 1.82
CA ALA A 52 -11.87 -18.05 2.99
C ALA A 52 -10.39 -17.80 2.72
N ASP A 53 -9.74 -18.65 1.92
CA ASP A 53 -8.31 -18.50 1.61
C ASP A 53 -8.00 -17.19 0.87
N HIS A 54 -8.80 -16.88 -0.14
CA HIS A 54 -8.59 -15.64 -0.90
C HIS A 54 -9.08 -14.41 -0.14
N GLN A 55 -10.12 -14.53 0.66
CA GLN A 55 -10.53 -13.44 1.58
C GLN A 55 -9.39 -13.06 2.52
N LYS A 56 -8.63 -14.06 2.98
CA LYS A 56 -7.42 -13.81 3.78
C LYS A 56 -6.35 -13.06 2.99
N VAL A 57 -6.13 -13.40 1.72
CA VAL A 57 -5.19 -12.67 0.85
C VAL A 57 -5.61 -11.20 0.70
N VAL A 58 -6.89 -10.94 0.48
CA VAL A 58 -7.44 -9.58 0.39
C VAL A 58 -7.19 -8.80 1.68
N LYS A 59 -7.41 -9.41 2.82
CA LYS A 59 -7.14 -8.80 4.12
C LYS A 59 -5.65 -8.56 4.35
N ASP A 60 -4.82 -9.58 4.13
CA ASP A 60 -3.39 -9.52 4.40
C ASP A 60 -2.67 -8.51 3.50
N THR A 61 -3.04 -8.41 2.23
CA THR A 61 -2.44 -7.43 1.32
C THR A 61 -2.77 -6.00 1.73
N ALA A 62 -3.97 -5.75 2.21
CA ALA A 62 -4.35 -4.44 2.71
C ALA A 62 -3.68 -4.12 4.07
N ASP A 63 -3.60 -5.10 4.95
CA ASP A 63 -2.91 -4.93 6.24
C ASP A 63 -1.42 -4.64 6.03
N ALA A 64 -0.80 -5.24 5.02
CA ALA A 64 0.59 -4.96 4.64
C ALA A 64 0.80 -3.49 4.23
N VAL A 65 -0.13 -2.90 3.49
CA VAL A 65 -0.08 -1.47 3.16
C VAL A 65 -0.17 -0.62 4.42
N SER A 66 -1.16 -0.89 5.27
CA SER A 66 -1.38 -0.12 6.49
C SER A 66 -0.18 -0.18 7.44
N ALA A 67 0.42 -1.36 7.60
CA ALA A 67 1.61 -1.56 8.42
C ALA A 67 2.83 -0.80 7.86
N HIS A 68 3.00 -0.80 6.53
CA HIS A 68 4.09 -0.08 5.88
C HIS A 68 3.91 1.43 6.05
N LEU A 69 2.71 1.96 5.82
CA LEU A 69 2.41 3.38 6.02
C LEU A 69 2.68 3.85 7.46
N ALA A 70 2.39 3.01 8.44
CA ALA A 70 2.63 3.33 9.84
C ALA A 70 4.11 3.51 10.18
N LYS A 71 5.01 2.94 9.40
CA LYS A 71 6.47 3.02 9.59
C LYS A 71 7.13 4.10 8.76
N LEU A 72 6.46 4.59 7.71
CA LEU A 72 7.01 5.60 6.83
C LEU A 72 6.89 7.00 7.41
N LYS A 73 7.87 7.81 7.08
CA LYS A 73 7.84 9.25 7.36
C LYS A 73 7.72 10.02 6.05
N ALA A 74 6.99 11.12 6.11
CA ALA A 74 6.89 12.01 4.96
C ALA A 74 8.28 12.60 4.63
N PRO A 75 8.69 12.59 3.34
CA PRO A 75 9.88 13.32 2.93
C PRO A 75 9.73 14.80 3.22
N ALA A 76 10.84 15.45 3.55
CA ALA A 76 10.85 16.88 3.85
C ALA A 76 10.27 17.70 2.69
N GLY A 77 9.32 18.58 2.98
CA GLY A 77 8.63 19.39 1.99
C GLY A 77 7.48 18.70 1.27
N LYS A 78 7.21 17.43 1.56
CA LYS A 78 6.16 16.63 0.93
C LYS A 78 5.13 16.08 1.93
N GLU A 79 5.04 16.69 3.08
CA GLU A 79 4.14 16.25 4.16
C GLU A 79 2.67 16.27 3.73
N ALA A 80 2.27 17.26 2.94
CA ALA A 80 0.89 17.38 2.44
C ALA A 80 0.53 16.22 1.51
N GLN A 81 1.42 15.87 0.58
CA GLN A 81 1.22 14.74 -0.34
C GLN A 81 1.18 13.41 0.39
N PHE A 82 2.05 13.23 1.39
CA PHE A 82 2.06 12.03 2.22
C PHE A 82 0.74 11.87 2.98
N LYS A 83 0.27 12.93 3.61
CA LYS A 83 -1.01 12.94 4.33
C LYS A 83 -2.17 12.59 3.41
N GLU A 84 -2.21 13.19 2.22
CA GLU A 84 -3.24 12.93 1.22
C GLU A 84 -3.25 11.47 0.77
N MET A 85 -2.07 10.88 0.58
CA MET A 85 -1.92 9.46 0.24
C MET A 85 -2.48 8.56 1.35
N VAL A 86 -2.16 8.84 2.61
CA VAL A 86 -2.67 8.08 3.76
C VAL A 86 -4.20 8.19 3.84
N GLU A 87 -4.75 9.37 3.65
CA GLU A 87 -6.19 9.59 3.66
C GLU A 87 -6.89 8.83 2.53
N ALA A 88 -6.33 8.85 1.33
CA ALA A 88 -6.85 8.11 0.18
C ALA A 88 -6.83 6.60 0.43
N TRP A 89 -5.75 6.08 1.00
CA TRP A 89 -5.66 4.67 1.37
C TRP A 89 -6.67 4.29 2.44
N ASN A 90 -6.81 5.07 3.49
CA ASN A 90 -7.76 4.79 4.56
C ASN A 90 -9.21 4.77 4.04
N ALA A 91 -9.54 5.68 3.13
CA ALA A 91 -10.85 5.70 2.49
C ALA A 91 -11.07 4.48 1.58
N PHE A 92 -10.06 4.07 0.82
CA PHE A 92 -10.07 2.85 0.02
C PHE A 92 -10.31 1.61 0.90
N LYS A 93 -9.55 1.48 1.96
CA LYS A 93 -9.65 0.36 2.90
C LYS A 93 -11.03 0.28 3.56
N LYS A 94 -11.57 1.40 4.00
CA LYS A 94 -12.90 1.47 4.61
C LYS A 94 -14.00 1.02 3.66
N THR A 95 -14.01 1.54 2.44
CA THR A 95 -15.01 1.16 1.43
C THR A 95 -14.85 -0.30 1.01
N ARG A 96 -13.62 -0.82 0.93
CA ARG A 96 -13.35 -2.23 0.72
C ARG A 96 -14.06 -3.09 1.76
N GLU A 97 -13.88 -2.76 3.02
CA GLU A 97 -14.39 -3.55 4.14
C GLU A 97 -15.91 -3.45 4.31
N THR A 98 -16.46 -2.25 4.13
CA THR A 98 -17.86 -1.98 4.45
C THR A 98 -18.82 -2.12 3.27
N GLU A 99 -18.33 -2.01 2.04
CA GLU A 99 -19.19 -1.96 0.85
C GLU A 99 -18.77 -2.96 -0.23
N LEU A 100 -17.50 -2.96 -0.65
CA LEU A 100 -17.06 -3.72 -1.82
C LEU A 100 -17.01 -5.22 -1.54
N VAL A 101 -16.28 -5.66 -0.53
CA VAL A 101 -16.18 -7.08 -0.20
C VAL A 101 -17.55 -7.66 0.15
N PRO A 102 -18.39 -7.02 0.98
CA PRO A 102 -19.75 -7.49 1.21
C PRO A 102 -20.58 -7.63 -0.06
N ALA A 103 -20.49 -6.70 -0.99
CA ALA A 103 -21.22 -6.77 -2.27
C ALA A 103 -20.74 -7.94 -3.12
N ILE A 104 -19.43 -8.17 -3.21
CA ILE A 104 -18.84 -9.31 -3.93
C ILE A 104 -19.34 -10.64 -3.33
N LEU A 105 -19.27 -10.77 -2.01
CA LEU A 105 -19.64 -12.00 -1.31
C LEU A 105 -21.16 -12.26 -1.36
N ALA A 106 -21.95 -11.22 -1.45
CA ALA A 106 -23.41 -11.33 -1.61
C ALA A 106 -23.84 -11.60 -3.06
N GLY A 107 -22.90 -11.66 -4.02
CA GLY A 107 -23.20 -11.88 -5.43
C GLY A 107 -23.79 -10.67 -6.15
N LYS A 108 -23.69 -9.47 -5.55
CA LYS A 108 -24.15 -8.21 -6.14
C LYS A 108 -23.11 -7.66 -7.11
N GLU A 109 -22.92 -8.35 -8.22
CA GLU A 109 -21.82 -8.10 -9.15
C GLU A 109 -21.84 -6.73 -9.79
N ASP A 110 -23.00 -6.24 -10.20
CA ASP A 110 -23.11 -4.91 -10.82
C ASP A 110 -22.77 -3.80 -9.83
N GLU A 111 -23.25 -3.91 -8.59
CA GLU A 111 -22.92 -2.99 -7.52
C GLU A 111 -21.42 -3.02 -7.20
N ALA A 112 -20.85 -4.22 -7.07
CA ALA A 112 -19.43 -4.40 -6.80
C ALA A 112 -18.56 -3.81 -7.91
N LYS A 113 -18.90 -4.05 -9.17
CA LYS A 113 -18.19 -3.49 -10.33
C LYS A 113 -18.27 -1.96 -10.35
N LYS A 114 -19.42 -1.40 -10.01
CA LYS A 114 -19.61 0.05 -9.94
C LYS A 114 -18.71 0.68 -8.86
N ILE A 115 -18.65 0.07 -7.69
CA ILE A 115 -17.79 0.54 -6.60
C ILE A 115 -16.31 0.42 -6.99
N ALA A 116 -15.91 -0.75 -7.49
CA ALA A 116 -14.51 -1.04 -7.85
C ALA A 116 -14.02 -0.17 -9.01
N GLY A 117 -14.84 0.05 -10.03
CA GLY A 117 -14.50 0.87 -11.21
C GLY A 117 -14.74 2.36 -11.04
N GLY A 118 -15.42 2.78 -9.97
CA GLY A 118 -15.71 4.17 -9.65
C GLY A 118 -14.80 4.70 -8.56
N ILE A 119 -15.34 4.91 -7.38
CA ILE A 119 -14.63 5.57 -6.27
C ILE A 119 -13.36 4.84 -5.82
N GLN A 120 -13.36 3.51 -5.85
CA GLN A 120 -12.18 2.73 -5.45
C GLN A 120 -11.04 2.88 -6.46
N LYS A 121 -11.36 2.90 -7.76
CA LYS A 121 -10.38 3.15 -8.81
C LYS A 121 -9.75 4.54 -8.65
N GLU A 122 -10.55 5.55 -8.37
CA GLU A 122 -10.05 6.91 -8.12
C GLU A 122 -9.09 6.95 -6.94
N ARG A 123 -9.45 6.33 -5.84
CA ARG A 123 -8.63 6.31 -4.62
C ARG A 123 -7.30 5.59 -4.81
N ILE A 124 -7.31 4.41 -5.42
CA ILE A 124 -6.08 3.66 -5.62
C ILE A 124 -5.18 4.34 -6.66
N THR A 125 -5.76 4.96 -7.69
CA THR A 125 -5.03 5.76 -8.67
C THR A 125 -4.33 6.94 -7.99
N LYS A 126 -5.02 7.59 -7.07
CA LYS A 126 -4.45 8.68 -6.27
C LYS A 126 -3.29 8.21 -5.41
N CYS A 127 -3.43 7.06 -4.75
CA CYS A 127 -2.34 6.45 -3.99
C CYS A 127 -1.13 6.18 -4.88
N GLN A 128 -1.34 5.62 -6.08
CA GLN A 128 -0.26 5.34 -7.03
C GLN A 128 0.43 6.60 -7.54
N GLN A 129 -0.34 7.64 -7.82
CA GLN A 129 0.19 8.94 -8.23
C GLN A 129 1.04 9.57 -7.13
N LEU A 130 0.50 9.64 -5.91
CA LEU A 130 1.18 10.27 -4.78
C LEU A 130 2.42 9.50 -4.36
N VAL A 131 2.40 8.17 -4.37
CA VAL A 131 3.60 7.39 -4.06
C VAL A 131 4.70 7.66 -5.09
N GLY A 132 4.35 7.86 -6.37
CA GLY A 132 5.30 8.28 -7.40
C GLY A 132 5.92 9.64 -7.11
N GLU A 133 5.11 10.61 -6.68
CA GLU A 133 5.58 11.95 -6.29
C GLU A 133 6.48 11.92 -5.06
N LEU A 134 6.28 10.95 -4.17
CA LEU A 134 7.06 10.78 -2.95
C LEU A 134 8.37 10.01 -3.15
N GLY A 135 8.59 9.42 -4.32
CA GLY A 135 9.84 8.74 -4.67
C GLY A 135 9.70 7.27 -5.05
N GLY A 136 8.48 6.80 -5.19
CA GLY A 136 8.19 5.41 -5.58
C GLY A 136 8.23 5.12 -7.08
#